data_b7660e345e866a2bb6ad3a9346ad2693
#
_entry.id   b7660e345e866a2bb6ad3a9346ad2693
#
_cell.length_a   1.000
_cell.length_b   1.000
_cell.length_c   1.000
_cell.angle_alpha   90.00
_cell.angle_beta   90.00
_cell.angle_gamma   90.00
#
_symmetry.space_group_name_H-M   'P 1'
#
loop_
_entity.id
_entity.type
_entity.pdbx_description
1 polymer ?
#
loop_
_entity_poly.entity_id
_entity_poly.type
_entity_poly.pdbx_seq_one_letter_code
_entity_poly.pdbx_strand_id
1 'polypeptide(L)'
;MEKEKFPFQVLNLERSNHFPKLDDLTHIILLGGPMNVYEEDQYPFLRQEDLFIKEAIQRGKRILGICLGAQLIAKALRAKVYKAPVKEIGWYDLSLTEEGRADPLFSRFPRTFSAFQWHGDTFDLPNAGKRIVTSSPVPNQAFRYGENAYGLQFHPEVTEELIEQWMKEYDEEFETEKPPHFSKEEIRRGTLMEWTDYSSRGRILISQFLSLH
;
A
#
# COMPACT_ATOMS: atom_id res chain seq x y z
N MET A 1 -11.09 -9.38 7.10
CA MET A 1 -11.81 -8.63 8.16
C MET A 1 -13.13 -9.28 8.50
N GLU A 2 -14.00 -9.61 7.55
CA GLU A 2 -15.27 -10.30 7.87
C GLU A 2 -15.08 -11.65 8.60
N LYS A 3 -14.06 -12.43 8.21
CA LYS A 3 -13.76 -13.72 8.88
C LYS A 3 -13.22 -13.57 10.31
N GLU A 4 -12.57 -12.43 10.61
CA GLU A 4 -12.02 -12.12 11.95
C GLU A 4 -13.05 -11.40 12.84
N LYS A 5 -14.27 -11.14 12.33
CA LYS A 5 -15.37 -10.44 13.05
C LYS A 5 -15.00 -9.05 13.61
N PHE A 6 -14.04 -8.36 13.01
CA PHE A 6 -13.79 -6.96 13.33
C PHE A 6 -14.88 -6.08 12.72
N PRO A 7 -15.57 -5.24 13.49
CA PRO A 7 -16.49 -4.27 12.91
C PRO A 7 -15.69 -3.27 12.07
N PHE A 8 -16.11 -3.04 10.84
CA PHE A 8 -15.47 -2.08 9.95
C PHE A 8 -16.49 -1.30 9.11
N GLN A 9 -16.11 -0.11 8.70
CA GLN A 9 -16.83 0.72 7.77
C GLN A 9 -15.96 1.00 6.56
N VAL A 10 -16.51 0.89 5.35
CA VAL A 10 -15.84 1.31 4.11
C VAL A 10 -16.32 2.70 3.76
N LEU A 11 -15.37 3.61 3.56
CA LEU A 11 -15.63 4.97 3.10
C LEU A 11 -15.10 5.13 1.67
N ASN A 12 -15.99 5.47 0.75
CA ASN A 12 -15.63 5.86 -0.62
C ASN A 12 -15.56 7.39 -0.69
N LEU A 13 -14.35 7.94 -0.78
CA LEU A 13 -14.10 9.39 -0.74
C LEU A 13 -14.54 10.13 -2.01
N GLU A 14 -14.68 9.43 -3.14
CA GLU A 14 -15.25 10.03 -4.36
C GLU A 14 -16.75 10.32 -4.21
N ARG A 15 -17.42 9.58 -3.32
CA ARG A 15 -18.88 9.66 -3.11
C ARG A 15 -19.25 10.38 -1.82
N SER A 16 -18.32 10.54 -0.89
CA SER A 16 -18.58 11.10 0.43
C SER A 16 -17.40 11.92 0.93
N ASN A 17 -17.65 13.18 1.28
CA ASN A 17 -16.66 14.07 1.89
C ASN A 17 -16.69 13.99 3.44
N HIS A 18 -17.39 13.01 4.01
CA HIS A 18 -17.55 12.89 5.46
C HIS A 18 -16.58 11.86 6.02
N PHE A 19 -15.57 12.33 6.72
CA PHE A 19 -14.69 11.45 7.50
C PHE A 19 -15.33 11.12 8.85
N PRO A 20 -15.21 9.89 9.35
CA PRO A 20 -15.64 9.53 10.69
C PRO A 20 -14.81 10.26 11.74
N LYS A 21 -15.35 10.39 12.95
CA LYS A 21 -14.57 10.95 14.07
C LYS A 21 -13.45 9.99 14.42
N LEU A 22 -12.23 10.50 14.59
CA LEU A 22 -11.07 9.69 14.95
C LEU A 22 -11.24 8.96 16.29
N ASP A 23 -12.04 9.51 17.21
CA ASP A 23 -12.31 8.88 18.50
C ASP A 23 -13.08 7.56 18.37
N ASP A 24 -13.87 7.41 17.30
CA ASP A 24 -14.64 6.19 17.02
C ASP A 24 -13.80 5.12 16.30
N LEU A 25 -12.55 5.42 15.92
CA LEU A 25 -11.67 4.55 15.17
C LEU A 25 -10.50 4.06 16.01
N THR A 26 -10.19 2.78 15.89
CA THR A 26 -8.97 2.17 16.45
C THR A 26 -7.91 1.98 15.36
N HIS A 27 -8.33 1.56 14.17
CA HIS A 27 -7.47 1.27 13.02
C HIS A 27 -8.01 1.96 11.78
N ILE A 28 -7.12 2.40 10.91
CA ILE A 28 -7.43 3.05 9.63
C ILE A 28 -6.62 2.35 8.56
N ILE A 29 -7.28 1.94 7.47
CA ILE A 29 -6.61 1.40 6.28
C ILE A 29 -6.94 2.32 5.11
N LEU A 30 -5.92 2.88 4.49
CA LEU A 30 -6.01 3.69 3.28
C LEU A 30 -5.63 2.81 2.10
N LEU A 31 -6.54 2.63 1.17
CA LEU A 31 -6.31 1.80 0.00
C LEU A 31 -5.68 2.59 -1.15
N GLY A 32 -5.29 1.87 -2.19
CA GLY A 32 -4.83 2.43 -3.45
C GLY A 32 -5.92 3.14 -4.24
N GLY A 33 -5.51 3.87 -5.26
CA GLY A 33 -6.39 4.55 -6.21
C GLY A 33 -5.63 4.97 -7.46
N PRO A 34 -6.33 5.34 -8.55
CA PRO A 34 -5.70 5.68 -9.83
C PRO A 34 -5.07 7.08 -9.87
N MET A 35 -5.40 7.95 -8.88
CA MET A 35 -4.92 9.32 -8.82
C MET A 35 -3.52 9.44 -8.21
N ASN A 36 -2.84 10.55 -8.44
CA ASN A 36 -1.60 10.90 -7.76
C ASN A 36 -1.88 11.81 -6.55
N VAL A 37 -1.01 11.77 -5.54
CA VAL A 37 -1.17 12.55 -4.30
C VAL A 37 -1.15 14.07 -4.50
N TYR A 38 -0.71 14.55 -5.65
CA TYR A 38 -0.61 15.98 -6.02
C TYR A 38 -1.74 16.44 -6.97
N GLU A 39 -2.74 15.61 -7.24
CA GLU A 39 -3.90 15.93 -8.09
C GLU A 39 -5.09 16.48 -7.28
N GLU A 40 -4.83 17.27 -6.25
CA GLU A 40 -5.84 17.81 -5.34
C GLU A 40 -6.81 18.79 -6.01
N ASP A 41 -6.44 19.37 -7.15
CA ASP A 41 -7.33 20.24 -7.91
C ASP A 41 -8.38 19.43 -8.69
N GLN A 42 -8.01 18.23 -9.13
CA GLN A 42 -8.90 17.28 -9.80
C GLN A 42 -9.69 16.44 -8.80
N TYR A 43 -9.06 16.08 -7.69
CA TYR A 43 -9.62 15.25 -6.61
C TYR A 43 -9.59 16.00 -5.27
N PRO A 44 -10.54 16.94 -5.04
CA PRO A 44 -10.50 17.80 -3.84
C PRO A 44 -10.54 17.06 -2.50
N PHE A 45 -11.05 15.83 -2.46
CA PHE A 45 -11.07 15.00 -1.26
C PHE A 45 -9.66 14.67 -0.74
N LEU A 46 -8.63 14.64 -1.61
CA LEU A 46 -7.24 14.40 -1.22
C LEU A 46 -6.72 15.43 -0.18
N ARG A 47 -7.19 16.69 -0.26
CA ARG A 47 -6.83 17.71 0.75
C ARG A 47 -7.42 17.39 2.12
N GLN A 48 -8.66 16.91 2.15
CA GLN A 48 -9.31 16.55 3.42
C GLN A 48 -8.71 15.26 3.98
N GLU A 49 -8.39 14.30 3.11
CA GLU A 49 -7.72 13.07 3.47
C GLU A 49 -6.33 13.32 4.06
N ASP A 50 -5.53 14.23 3.47
CA ASP A 50 -4.23 14.66 4.01
C ASP A 50 -4.35 15.23 5.43
N LEU A 51 -5.36 16.07 5.69
CA LEU A 51 -5.63 16.61 7.04
C LEU A 51 -6.04 15.51 8.01
N PHE A 52 -6.91 14.60 7.59
CA PHE A 52 -7.36 13.46 8.38
C PHE A 52 -6.20 12.53 8.76
N ILE A 53 -5.32 12.23 7.80
CA ILE A 53 -4.13 11.39 8.02
C ILE A 53 -3.19 12.06 9.03
N LYS A 54 -2.90 13.36 8.87
CA LYS A 54 -2.05 14.12 9.80
C LYS A 54 -2.59 14.06 11.22
N GLU A 55 -3.88 14.30 11.39
CA GLU A 55 -4.53 14.25 12.71
C GLU A 55 -4.52 12.82 13.27
N ALA A 56 -4.79 11.81 12.45
CA ALA A 56 -4.74 10.40 12.87
C ALA A 56 -3.34 10.02 13.39
N ILE A 57 -2.28 10.39 12.68
CA ILE A 57 -0.89 10.15 13.10
C ILE A 57 -0.57 10.90 14.40
N GLN A 58 -0.94 12.18 14.51
CA GLN A 58 -0.71 12.99 15.71
C GLN A 58 -1.41 12.42 16.95
N ARG A 59 -2.58 11.83 16.77
CA ARG A 59 -3.34 11.16 17.85
C ARG A 59 -2.89 9.71 18.11
N GLY A 60 -1.84 9.24 17.43
CA GLY A 60 -1.33 7.88 17.60
C GLY A 60 -2.29 6.78 17.13
N LYS A 61 -3.19 7.08 16.19
CA LYS A 61 -4.06 6.07 15.58
C LYS A 61 -3.24 5.09 14.75
N ARG A 62 -3.66 3.84 14.72
CA ARG A 62 -3.03 2.81 13.88
C ARG A 62 -3.49 3.03 12.45
N ILE A 63 -2.53 3.33 11.59
CA ILE A 63 -2.81 3.66 10.20
C ILE A 63 -1.92 2.84 9.27
N LEU A 64 -2.53 2.20 8.29
CA LEU A 64 -1.88 1.43 7.24
C LEU A 64 -2.26 2.00 5.89
N GLY A 65 -1.30 2.49 5.13
CA GLY A 65 -1.48 2.92 3.75
C GLY A 65 -0.98 1.86 2.77
N ILE A 66 -1.73 1.61 1.71
CA ILE A 66 -1.40 0.69 0.63
C ILE A 66 -1.34 1.48 -0.68
N CYS A 67 -0.24 1.39 -1.42
CA CYS A 67 0.03 2.07 -2.69
C CYS A 67 -0.19 3.59 -2.55
N LEU A 68 -1.23 4.16 -3.16
CA LEU A 68 -1.58 5.58 -2.98
C LEU A 68 -1.72 5.94 -1.48
N GLY A 69 -2.32 5.09 -0.66
CA GLY A 69 -2.44 5.31 0.77
C GLY A 69 -1.08 5.44 1.47
N ALA A 70 -0.06 4.67 1.06
CA ALA A 70 1.31 4.82 1.57
C ALA A 70 1.93 6.15 1.16
N GLN A 71 1.71 6.56 -0.08
CA GLN A 71 2.19 7.84 -0.62
C GLN A 71 1.52 9.03 0.09
N LEU A 72 0.23 8.92 0.42
CA LEU A 72 -0.50 9.93 1.21
C LEU A 72 0.05 10.04 2.64
N ILE A 73 0.35 8.92 3.30
CA ILE A 73 1.01 8.93 4.62
C ILE A 73 2.39 9.58 4.52
N ALA A 74 3.19 9.21 3.51
CA ALA A 74 4.51 9.80 3.29
C ALA A 74 4.41 11.32 3.09
N LYS A 75 3.47 11.79 2.25
CA LYS A 75 3.18 13.22 2.03
C LYS A 75 2.74 13.92 3.31
N ALA A 76 1.81 13.33 4.08
CA ALA A 76 1.36 13.87 5.36
C ALA A 76 2.51 14.04 6.35
N LEU A 77 3.51 13.16 6.29
CA LEU A 77 4.77 13.23 7.04
C LEU A 77 5.86 14.10 6.37
N ARG A 78 5.49 14.89 5.35
CA ARG A 78 6.35 15.81 4.61
C ARG A 78 7.46 15.13 3.80
N ALA A 79 7.35 13.86 3.49
CA ALA A 79 8.21 13.20 2.53
C ALA A 79 7.78 13.54 1.11
N LYS A 80 8.73 13.57 0.19
CA LYS A 80 8.45 13.81 -1.23
C LYS A 80 7.85 12.55 -1.85
N VAL A 81 6.79 12.72 -2.65
CA VAL A 81 6.24 11.71 -3.55
C VAL A 81 6.56 12.14 -4.98
N TYR A 82 7.00 11.22 -5.79
CA TYR A 82 7.50 11.53 -7.14
C TYR A 82 7.43 10.29 -8.05
N LYS A 83 7.53 10.53 -9.35
CA LYS A 83 7.54 9.45 -10.35
C LYS A 83 8.74 8.52 -10.12
N ALA A 84 8.46 7.23 -9.97
CA ALA A 84 9.48 6.20 -9.79
C ALA A 84 10.41 6.11 -11.01
N PRO A 85 11.67 5.67 -10.84
CA PRO A 85 12.59 5.49 -11.96
C PRO A 85 12.09 4.45 -12.98
N VAL A 86 11.28 3.51 -12.53
CA VAL A 86 10.57 2.54 -13.34
C VAL A 86 9.17 2.35 -12.78
N LYS A 87 8.20 2.08 -13.65
CA LYS A 87 6.88 1.63 -13.26
C LYS A 87 6.96 0.15 -12.89
N GLU A 88 6.42 -0.22 -11.74
CA GLU A 88 6.36 -1.63 -11.30
C GLU A 88 4.92 -2.12 -11.45
N ILE A 89 4.69 -3.12 -12.32
CA ILE A 89 3.40 -3.80 -12.52
C ILE A 89 3.66 -5.30 -12.58
N GLY A 90 2.91 -6.07 -11.78
CA GLY A 90 3.04 -7.52 -11.70
C GLY A 90 3.72 -8.00 -10.43
N TRP A 91 4.44 -9.10 -10.51
CA TRP A 91 5.04 -9.81 -9.38
C TRP A 91 6.51 -9.47 -9.22
N TYR A 92 6.90 -9.02 -8.02
CA TYR A 92 8.26 -8.59 -7.70
C TYR A 92 8.74 -9.21 -6.38
N ASP A 93 10.00 -9.61 -6.37
CA ASP A 93 10.66 -10.07 -5.16
C ASP A 93 11.06 -8.90 -4.27
N LEU A 94 10.60 -8.94 -3.04
CA LEU A 94 10.87 -7.97 -2.00
C LEU A 94 11.70 -8.60 -0.88
N SER A 95 12.45 -7.75 -0.16
CA SER A 95 13.30 -8.19 0.95
C SER A 95 13.03 -7.39 2.22
N LEU A 96 12.95 -8.08 3.34
CA LEU A 96 12.93 -7.43 4.65
C LEU A 96 14.31 -6.84 4.97
N THR A 97 14.31 -5.59 5.45
CA THR A 97 15.51 -4.99 6.06
C THR A 97 15.75 -5.58 7.46
N GLU A 98 16.81 -5.15 8.15
CA GLU A 98 17.03 -5.53 9.56
C GLU A 98 15.86 -5.04 10.43
N GLU A 99 15.42 -3.79 10.23
CA GLU A 99 14.26 -3.23 10.90
C GLU A 99 12.98 -4.02 10.58
N GLY A 100 12.82 -4.44 9.32
CA GLY A 100 11.66 -5.22 8.88
C GLY A 100 11.61 -6.61 9.54
N ARG A 101 12.74 -7.25 9.76
CA ARG A 101 12.82 -8.54 10.47
C ARG A 101 12.44 -8.45 11.95
N ALA A 102 12.67 -7.30 12.56
CA ALA A 102 12.31 -7.03 13.95
C ALA A 102 10.92 -6.40 14.10
N ASP A 103 10.25 -6.08 12.97
CA ASP A 103 8.98 -5.38 12.98
C ASP A 103 7.80 -6.32 13.27
N PRO A 104 6.89 -5.96 14.19
CA PRO A 104 5.75 -6.81 14.54
C PRO A 104 4.83 -7.12 13.34
N LEU A 105 4.68 -6.17 12.39
CA LEU A 105 3.83 -6.36 11.22
C LEU A 105 4.37 -7.44 10.27
N PHE A 106 5.70 -7.64 10.24
CA PHE A 106 6.38 -8.58 9.34
C PHE A 106 7.03 -9.77 10.07
N SER A 107 6.78 -9.94 11.38
CA SER A 107 7.41 -10.97 12.21
C SER A 107 7.17 -12.41 11.73
N ARG A 108 6.13 -12.64 10.91
CA ARG A 108 5.78 -13.95 10.33
C ARG A 108 6.11 -14.05 8.82
N PHE A 109 6.82 -13.08 8.28
CA PHE A 109 7.22 -13.08 6.88
C PHE A 109 8.58 -13.74 6.67
N PRO A 110 8.83 -14.42 5.54
CA PRO A 110 10.17 -14.84 5.18
C PRO A 110 11.05 -13.62 4.85
N ARG A 111 12.37 -13.82 4.85
CA ARG A 111 13.32 -12.74 4.54
C ARG A 111 13.11 -12.12 3.16
N THR A 112 12.73 -12.94 2.19
CA THR A 112 12.35 -12.55 0.84
C THR A 112 10.99 -13.12 0.52
N PHE A 113 10.18 -12.35 -0.20
CA PHE A 113 8.83 -12.77 -0.58
C PHE A 113 8.41 -12.05 -1.85
N SER A 114 7.58 -12.69 -2.64
CA SER A 114 6.96 -12.08 -3.81
C SER A 114 5.71 -11.30 -3.42
N ALA A 115 5.51 -10.11 -4.02
CA ALA A 115 4.34 -9.28 -3.82
C ALA A 115 3.87 -8.68 -5.14
N PHE A 116 2.59 -8.35 -5.22
CA PHE A 116 1.99 -7.73 -6.39
C PHE A 116 2.19 -6.22 -6.35
N GLN A 117 2.61 -5.66 -7.48
CA GLN A 117 2.86 -4.25 -7.69
C GLN A 117 1.95 -3.70 -8.78
N TRP A 118 1.51 -2.44 -8.60
CA TRP A 118 0.90 -1.63 -9.65
C TRP A 118 1.05 -0.15 -9.31
N HIS A 119 2.21 0.42 -9.62
CA HIS A 119 2.46 1.83 -9.32
C HIS A 119 3.48 2.46 -10.27
N GLY A 120 3.29 3.76 -10.53
CA GLY A 120 4.21 4.60 -11.29
C GLY A 120 4.95 5.62 -10.43
N ASP A 121 4.38 5.96 -9.27
CA ASP A 121 4.98 6.87 -8.30
C ASP A 121 5.58 6.11 -7.12
N THR A 122 6.52 6.75 -6.45
CA THR A 122 7.16 6.30 -5.20
C THR A 122 7.38 7.49 -4.26
N PHE A 123 7.95 7.24 -3.11
CA PHE A 123 8.16 8.25 -2.07
C PHE A 123 9.56 8.16 -1.46
N ASP A 124 10.03 9.29 -0.93
CA ASP A 124 11.17 9.29 -0.02
C ASP A 124 10.75 8.74 1.35
N LEU A 125 11.69 8.13 2.06
CA LEU A 125 11.45 7.71 3.43
C LEU A 125 11.15 8.95 4.31
N PRO A 126 10.02 8.99 5.03
CA PRO A 126 9.74 10.09 5.95
C PRO A 126 10.87 10.28 6.98
N ASN A 127 11.13 11.52 7.39
CA ASN A 127 12.11 11.78 8.44
C ASN A 127 11.74 11.00 9.72
N ALA A 128 12.70 10.31 10.32
CA ALA A 128 12.52 9.34 11.41
C ALA A 128 11.70 8.08 11.03
N GLY A 129 11.31 7.90 9.77
CA GLY A 129 10.73 6.66 9.28
C GLY A 129 11.78 5.55 9.16
N LYS A 130 11.37 4.31 9.40
CA LYS A 130 12.20 3.11 9.26
C LYS A 130 11.78 2.38 8.00
N ARG A 131 12.72 2.11 7.09
CA ARG A 131 12.46 1.24 5.94
C ARG A 131 12.35 -0.20 6.42
N ILE A 132 11.22 -0.84 6.15
CA ILE A 132 10.92 -2.21 6.58
C ILE A 132 11.12 -3.20 5.44
N VAL A 133 10.66 -2.83 4.24
CA VAL A 133 10.77 -3.67 3.04
C VAL A 133 11.46 -2.86 1.94
N THR A 134 12.31 -3.54 1.18
CA THR A 134 13.06 -2.96 0.08
C THR A 134 13.07 -3.87 -1.15
N SER A 135 13.28 -3.28 -2.30
CA SER A 135 13.58 -3.96 -3.57
C SER A 135 14.54 -3.12 -4.42
N SER A 136 14.82 -3.55 -5.62
CA SER A 136 15.52 -2.79 -6.65
C SER A 136 14.72 -2.91 -7.95
N PRO A 137 14.49 -1.81 -8.69
CA PRO A 137 15.09 -0.49 -8.56
C PRO A 137 14.35 0.49 -7.64
N VAL A 138 13.17 0.15 -7.10
CA VAL A 138 12.40 1.04 -6.21
C VAL A 138 12.60 0.62 -4.75
N PRO A 139 13.48 1.32 -3.99
CA PRO A 139 13.94 0.82 -2.69
C PRO A 139 12.94 1.02 -1.54
N ASN A 140 11.99 1.94 -1.65
CA ASN A 140 11.05 2.25 -0.58
C ASN A 140 9.75 1.46 -0.76
N GLN A 141 9.77 0.16 -0.42
CA GLN A 141 8.64 -0.74 -0.58
C GLN A 141 7.73 -0.78 0.65
N ALA A 142 8.25 -0.60 1.84
CA ALA A 142 7.46 -0.35 3.03
C ALA A 142 8.26 0.44 4.06
N PHE A 143 7.54 1.25 4.84
CA PHE A 143 8.09 1.98 5.98
C PHE A 143 7.17 1.91 7.19
N ARG A 144 7.76 2.13 8.37
CA ARG A 144 7.07 2.43 9.62
C ARG A 144 7.49 3.80 10.12
N TYR A 145 6.55 4.57 10.60
CA TYR A 145 6.77 5.84 11.30
C TYR A 145 6.17 5.76 12.70
N GLY A 146 6.99 6.00 13.72
CA GLY A 146 6.61 5.76 15.11
C GLY A 146 6.26 4.30 15.35
N GLU A 147 5.25 4.07 16.18
CA GLU A 147 4.77 2.72 16.53
C GLU A 147 3.58 2.26 15.66
N ASN A 148 2.84 3.20 15.06
CA ASN A 148 1.48 2.96 14.61
C ASN A 148 1.21 3.29 13.14
N ALA A 149 2.11 3.97 12.42
CA ALA A 149 1.88 4.34 11.03
C ALA A 149 2.76 3.52 10.09
N TYR A 150 2.12 2.87 9.11
CA TYR A 150 2.76 2.01 8.12
C TYR A 150 2.36 2.43 6.71
N GLY A 151 3.32 2.42 5.80
CA GLY A 151 3.08 2.58 4.37
C GLY A 151 3.66 1.40 3.59
N LEU A 152 2.85 0.79 2.73
CA LEU A 152 3.23 -0.29 1.82
C LEU A 152 3.05 0.18 0.38
N GLN A 153 4.11 0.18 -0.42
CA GLN A 153 4.00 0.52 -1.83
C GLN A 153 3.34 -0.62 -2.63
N PHE A 154 3.62 -1.85 -2.27
CA PHE A 154 3.04 -3.05 -2.87
C PHE A 154 1.62 -3.33 -2.35
N HIS A 155 0.91 -4.18 -3.07
CA HIS A 155 -0.45 -4.59 -2.74
C HIS A 155 -0.46 -5.95 -2.04
N PRO A 156 -0.81 -6.06 -0.75
CA PRO A 156 -1.05 -7.34 -0.08
C PRO A 156 -2.50 -7.81 -0.13
N GLU A 157 -3.41 -6.98 -0.65
CA GLU A 157 -4.88 -7.10 -0.50
C GLU A 157 -5.60 -7.57 -1.76
N VAL A 158 -4.97 -7.50 -2.94
CA VAL A 158 -5.66 -7.79 -4.19
C VAL A 158 -6.03 -9.28 -4.33
N THR A 159 -7.09 -9.53 -5.09
CA THR A 159 -7.53 -10.89 -5.45
C THR A 159 -7.19 -11.21 -6.90
N GLU A 160 -7.23 -12.50 -7.28
CA GLU A 160 -7.01 -12.93 -8.68
C GLU A 160 -8.00 -12.23 -9.62
N GLU A 161 -9.26 -12.11 -9.19
CA GLU A 161 -10.30 -11.42 -9.97
C GLU A 161 -9.99 -9.92 -10.14
N LEU A 162 -9.46 -9.27 -9.09
CA LEU A 162 -9.10 -7.87 -9.15
C LEU A 162 -7.89 -7.63 -10.06
N ILE A 163 -6.90 -8.52 -10.03
CA ILE A 163 -5.74 -8.48 -10.96
C ILE A 163 -6.22 -8.58 -12.41
N GLU A 164 -7.11 -9.53 -12.71
CA GLU A 164 -7.68 -9.67 -14.07
C GLU A 164 -8.52 -8.45 -14.48
N GLN A 165 -9.26 -7.86 -13.52
CA GLN A 165 -10.02 -6.64 -13.77
C GLN A 165 -9.09 -5.46 -14.09
N TRP A 166 -8.03 -5.25 -13.32
CA TRP A 166 -7.06 -4.17 -13.56
C TRP A 166 -6.37 -4.34 -14.91
N MET A 167 -5.96 -5.57 -15.28
CA MET A 167 -5.38 -5.84 -16.60
C MET A 167 -6.30 -5.51 -17.77
N LYS A 168 -7.62 -5.51 -17.56
CA LYS A 168 -8.60 -5.08 -18.57
C LYS A 168 -8.82 -3.58 -18.56
N GLU A 169 -8.94 -3.00 -17.36
CA GLU A 169 -9.24 -1.57 -17.17
C GLU A 169 -8.07 -0.69 -17.64
N TYR A 170 -6.84 -1.13 -17.37
CA TYR A 170 -5.61 -0.43 -17.74
C TYR A 170 -4.89 -1.06 -18.94
N ASP A 171 -5.65 -1.60 -19.89
CA ASP A 171 -5.12 -2.28 -21.08
C ASP A 171 -4.12 -1.43 -21.88
N GLU A 172 -4.41 -0.13 -22.01
CA GLU A 172 -3.57 0.83 -22.71
C GLU A 172 -2.16 0.96 -22.09
N GLU A 173 -1.99 0.69 -20.80
CA GLU A 173 -0.67 0.74 -20.15
C GLU A 173 0.27 -0.33 -20.71
N PHE A 174 -0.24 -1.52 -21.05
CA PHE A 174 0.55 -2.59 -21.64
C PHE A 174 0.95 -2.30 -23.09
N GLU A 175 0.16 -1.48 -23.81
CA GLU A 175 0.47 -1.08 -25.18
C GLU A 175 1.47 0.08 -25.23
N THR A 176 1.35 1.05 -24.33
CA THR A 176 2.13 2.30 -24.35
C THR A 176 3.46 2.19 -23.62
N GLU A 177 3.51 1.54 -22.49
CA GLU A 177 4.69 1.53 -21.63
C GLU A 177 5.66 0.38 -21.96
N LYS A 178 5.22 -0.67 -22.66
CA LYS A 178 6.00 -1.85 -23.07
C LYS A 178 7.24 -2.10 -22.20
N PRO A 179 7.07 -2.24 -20.90
CA PRO A 179 8.22 -2.50 -20.05
C PRO A 179 8.84 -3.83 -20.49
N PRO A 180 10.16 -3.92 -20.55
CA PRO A 180 10.84 -5.09 -21.09
C PRO A 180 10.62 -6.39 -20.29
N HIS A 181 9.88 -6.32 -19.17
CA HIS A 181 9.83 -7.41 -18.19
C HIS A 181 8.43 -7.80 -17.72
N PHE A 182 7.35 -7.26 -18.30
CA PHE A 182 6.01 -7.78 -17.98
C PHE A 182 5.04 -7.73 -19.16
N SER A 183 4.28 -8.79 -19.26
CA SER A 183 3.11 -8.93 -20.13
C SER A 183 1.95 -9.44 -19.28
N LYS A 184 0.74 -9.37 -19.81
CA LYS A 184 -0.42 -9.97 -19.14
C LYS A 184 -0.23 -11.46 -18.88
N GLU A 185 0.45 -12.17 -19.79
CA GLU A 185 0.79 -13.58 -19.67
C GLU A 185 1.75 -13.84 -18.51
N GLU A 186 2.76 -12.97 -18.33
CA GLU A 186 3.70 -13.06 -17.21
C GLU A 186 3.02 -12.78 -15.87
N ILE A 187 2.11 -11.80 -15.82
CA ILE A 187 1.32 -11.52 -14.62
C ILE A 187 0.46 -12.74 -14.27
N ARG A 188 -0.25 -13.32 -15.23
CA ARG A 188 -1.06 -14.53 -14.99
C ARG A 188 -0.23 -15.70 -14.52
N ARG A 189 0.92 -15.93 -15.17
CA ARG A 189 1.85 -16.99 -14.76
C ARG A 189 2.34 -16.76 -13.33
N GLY A 190 2.76 -15.53 -13.00
CA GLY A 190 3.17 -15.16 -11.64
C GLY A 190 2.04 -15.37 -10.64
N THR A 191 0.80 -14.99 -11.00
CA THR A 191 -0.37 -15.19 -10.15
C THR A 191 -0.57 -16.68 -9.83
N LEU A 192 -0.50 -17.56 -10.83
CA LEU A 192 -0.61 -19.01 -10.61
C LEU A 192 0.49 -19.56 -9.70
N MET A 193 1.70 -19.03 -9.78
CA MET A 193 2.84 -19.50 -8.98
C MET A 193 2.81 -18.97 -7.54
N GLU A 194 2.46 -17.70 -7.36
CA GLU A 194 2.64 -16.96 -6.09
C GLU A 194 1.38 -16.93 -5.22
N TRP A 195 0.21 -17.18 -5.79
CA TRP A 195 -1.09 -16.92 -5.17
C TRP A 195 -1.26 -17.52 -3.78
N THR A 196 -0.93 -18.79 -3.60
CA THR A 196 -1.13 -19.48 -2.32
C THR A 196 -0.38 -18.81 -1.18
N ASP A 197 0.89 -18.54 -1.40
CA ASP A 197 1.76 -17.90 -0.40
C ASP A 197 1.41 -16.43 -0.21
N TYR A 198 1.18 -15.72 -1.32
CA TYR A 198 0.80 -14.30 -1.30
C TYR A 198 -0.51 -14.09 -0.53
N SER A 199 -1.57 -14.82 -0.86
CA SER A 199 -2.88 -14.67 -0.19
C SER A 199 -2.83 -15.02 1.30
N SER A 200 -1.96 -15.98 1.67
CA SER A 200 -1.70 -16.31 3.07
C SER A 200 -0.98 -15.16 3.79
N ARG A 201 0.08 -14.62 3.16
CA ARG A 201 0.85 -13.48 3.71
C ARG A 201 0.00 -12.22 3.86
N GLY A 202 -0.86 -11.91 2.87
CA GLY A 202 -1.80 -10.79 2.95
C GLY A 202 -2.73 -10.89 4.17
N ARG A 203 -3.32 -12.08 4.40
CA ARG A 203 -4.14 -12.32 5.60
C ARG A 203 -3.35 -12.18 6.90
N ILE A 204 -2.14 -12.71 6.95
CA ILE A 204 -1.25 -12.58 8.11
C ILE A 204 -0.96 -11.12 8.39
N LEU A 205 -0.60 -10.33 7.38
CA LEU A 205 -0.28 -8.91 7.52
C LEU A 205 -1.46 -8.11 8.10
N ILE A 206 -2.64 -8.28 7.54
CA ILE A 206 -3.84 -7.59 8.04
C ILE A 206 -4.19 -8.04 9.46
N SER A 207 -4.09 -9.34 9.76
CA SER A 207 -4.32 -9.84 11.13
C SER A 207 -3.31 -9.26 12.13
N GLN A 208 -2.02 -9.18 11.77
CA GLN A 208 -1.00 -8.57 12.61
C GLN A 208 -1.25 -7.06 12.80
N PHE A 209 -1.62 -6.34 11.73
CA PHE A 209 -1.97 -4.92 11.84
C PHE A 209 -3.15 -4.69 12.79
N LEU A 210 -4.22 -5.47 12.66
CA LEU A 210 -5.40 -5.38 13.55
C LEU A 210 -5.10 -5.78 15.00
N SER A 211 -4.01 -6.51 15.24
CA SER A 211 -3.57 -6.93 16.58
C SER A 211 -2.57 -5.96 17.23
N LEU A 212 -2.15 -4.90 16.56
CA LEU A 212 -1.32 -3.84 17.17
C LEU A 212 -2.09 -3.15 18.30
N HIS A 213 -1.43 -2.90 19.44
CA HIS A 213 -2.04 -2.31 20.65
C HIS A 213 -1.47 -0.93 20.97
#